data_7d52bdbfebd277fd67858a2d144a4396
#
_entry.id   7d52bdbfebd277fd67858a2d144a4396
#
_cell.length_a   1.000
_cell.length_b   1.000
_cell.length_c   1.000
_cell.angle_alpha   90.00
_cell.angle_beta   90.00
_cell.angle_gamma   90.00
#
_symmetry.space_group_name_H-M   'P 1'
#
loop_
_entity.id
_entity.type
_entity.pdbx_description
1 polymer ?
#
loop_
_entity_poly.entity_id
_entity_poly.type
_entity_poly.pdbx_seq_one_letter_code
_entity_poly.pdbx_strand_id
1 'polypeptide(L)'
;MNKAELKNFLLIYDKIKDSIEGGKEYAYIRRCNRKQKIMFPEWLYKLPDYIEDILKSEDNPLFTYIIRESVISGKTDKQTLTEVPLSESSYYRYKRKFEEKLYELFIADGYVTREEILKAKIAD
;
A
#
# COMPACT_ATOMS: atom_id res chain seq x y z
N MET A 1 -6.23 4.89 -11.87
CA MET A 1 -5.82 4.88 -10.45
C MET A 1 -5.50 6.30 -9.99
N ASN A 2 -5.84 6.65 -8.78
CA ASN A 2 -5.38 7.89 -8.16
C ASN A 2 -4.78 7.62 -6.78
N LYS A 3 -4.17 8.65 -6.18
CA LYS A 3 -3.48 8.55 -4.89
C LYS A 3 -4.40 8.09 -3.76
N ALA A 4 -5.61 8.64 -3.72
CA ALA A 4 -6.59 8.30 -2.66
C ALA A 4 -7.05 6.85 -2.77
N GLU A 5 -7.30 6.35 -3.98
CA GLU A 5 -7.66 4.95 -4.21
C GLU A 5 -6.56 4.01 -3.75
N LEU A 6 -5.31 4.29 -4.12
CA LEU A 6 -4.18 3.45 -3.70
C LEU A 6 -4.05 3.42 -2.18
N LYS A 7 -4.12 4.58 -1.52
CA LYS A 7 -4.06 4.65 -0.06
C LYS A 7 -5.17 3.85 0.61
N ASN A 8 -6.39 3.94 0.10
CA ASN A 8 -7.52 3.20 0.63
C ASN A 8 -7.32 1.69 0.52
N PHE A 9 -6.81 1.21 -0.61
CA PHE A 9 -6.52 -0.21 -0.79
C PHE A 9 -5.35 -0.69 0.06
N LEU A 10 -4.33 0.14 0.27
CA LEU A 10 -3.22 -0.20 1.15
C LEU A 10 -3.68 -0.40 2.60
N LEU A 11 -4.64 0.39 3.06
CA LEU A 11 -5.20 0.27 4.41
C LEU A 11 -5.93 -1.06 4.66
N ILE A 12 -6.44 -1.69 3.62
CA ILE A 12 -7.18 -2.96 3.72
C ILE A 12 -6.46 -4.12 3.03
N TYR A 13 -5.23 -3.90 2.59
CA TYR A 13 -4.48 -4.88 1.81
C TYR A 13 -4.37 -6.23 2.51
N ASP A 14 -4.12 -6.24 3.83
CA ASP A 14 -4.04 -7.45 4.64
C ASP A 14 -5.32 -8.32 4.56
N LYS A 15 -6.46 -7.68 4.33
CA LYS A 15 -7.76 -8.35 4.27
C LYS A 15 -8.13 -8.85 2.88
N ILE A 16 -7.52 -8.30 1.84
CA ILE A 16 -7.89 -8.60 0.45
C ILE A 16 -6.79 -9.26 -0.37
N LYS A 17 -5.55 -9.33 0.13
CA LYS A 17 -4.41 -9.84 -0.65
C LYS A 17 -4.64 -11.26 -1.18
N ASP A 18 -5.21 -12.15 -0.39
CA ASP A 18 -5.44 -13.54 -0.82
C ASP A 18 -6.46 -13.60 -1.97
N SER A 19 -7.48 -12.75 -1.91
CA SER A 19 -8.47 -12.64 -2.99
C SER A 19 -7.86 -12.07 -4.28
N ILE A 20 -6.98 -11.08 -4.15
CA ILE A 20 -6.25 -10.50 -5.30
C ILE A 20 -5.37 -11.56 -5.93
N GLU A 21 -4.56 -12.24 -5.13
CA GLU A 21 -3.64 -13.29 -5.60
C GLU A 21 -4.38 -14.47 -6.22
N GLY A 22 -5.60 -14.76 -5.72
CA GLY A 22 -6.47 -15.79 -6.28
C GLY A 22 -7.21 -15.38 -7.54
N GLY A 23 -7.00 -14.15 -8.03
CA GLY A 23 -7.63 -13.66 -9.27
C GLY A 23 -9.11 -13.35 -9.13
N LYS A 24 -9.63 -13.17 -7.92
CA LYS A 24 -11.03 -12.82 -7.69
C LYS A 24 -11.30 -11.38 -8.10
N GLU A 25 -12.55 -11.09 -8.45
CA GLU A 25 -12.97 -9.76 -8.89
C GLU A 25 -13.39 -8.85 -7.73
N TYR A 26 -13.63 -9.41 -6.55
CA TYR A 26 -14.09 -8.68 -5.37
C TYR A 26 -13.75 -9.45 -4.09
N ALA A 27 -13.88 -8.76 -2.97
CA ALA A 27 -13.82 -9.35 -1.64
C ALA A 27 -14.86 -8.71 -0.74
N TYR A 28 -15.22 -9.41 0.33
CA TYR A 28 -16.04 -8.85 1.39
C TYR A 28 -15.17 -8.55 2.59
N ILE A 29 -15.30 -7.35 3.14
CA ILE A 29 -14.64 -6.95 4.38
C ILE A 29 -15.69 -6.46 5.38
N ARG A 30 -15.35 -6.51 6.67
CA ARG A 30 -16.20 -5.94 7.72
C ARG A 30 -15.68 -4.57 8.13
N ARG A 31 -16.58 -3.58 8.07
CA ARG A 31 -16.35 -2.23 8.61
C ARG A 31 -17.57 -1.81 9.40
N CYS A 32 -17.36 -1.33 10.64
CA CYS A 32 -18.45 -0.83 11.50
C CYS A 32 -19.59 -1.85 11.64
N ASN A 33 -19.26 -3.14 11.82
CA ASN A 33 -20.21 -4.26 11.95
C ASN A 33 -21.04 -4.52 10.67
N ARG A 34 -20.64 -3.95 9.54
CA ARG A 34 -21.29 -4.20 8.25
C ARG A 34 -20.34 -4.92 7.30
N LYS A 35 -20.91 -5.88 6.57
CA LYS A 35 -20.21 -6.56 5.49
C LYS A 35 -20.25 -5.69 4.25
N GLN A 36 -19.07 -5.30 3.76
CA GLN A 36 -18.96 -4.42 2.59
C GLN A 36 -18.30 -5.18 1.45
N LYS A 37 -18.88 -5.10 0.26
CA LYS A 37 -18.31 -5.67 -0.96
C LYS A 37 -17.36 -4.64 -1.58
N ILE A 38 -16.10 -5.07 -1.79
CA ILE A 38 -15.07 -4.24 -2.41
C ILE A 38 -14.77 -4.82 -3.79
N MET A 39 -15.06 -4.05 -4.84
CA MET A 39 -14.73 -4.42 -6.22
C MET A 39 -13.26 -4.06 -6.49
N PHE A 40 -12.55 -4.94 -7.20
CA PHE A 40 -11.13 -4.74 -7.50
C PHE A 40 -10.96 -4.06 -8.86
N PRO A 41 -10.31 -2.87 -8.90
CA PRO A 41 -9.92 -2.28 -10.17
C PRO A 41 -8.79 -3.10 -10.80
N GLU A 42 -8.64 -2.99 -12.11
CA GLU A 42 -7.66 -3.75 -12.88
C GLU A 42 -6.23 -3.58 -12.36
N TRP A 43 -5.83 -2.36 -12.01
CA TRP A 43 -4.50 -2.07 -11.52
C TRP A 43 -4.17 -2.75 -10.18
N LEU A 44 -5.18 -3.12 -9.41
CA LEU A 44 -4.98 -3.70 -8.08
C LEU A 44 -4.25 -5.06 -8.15
N TYR A 45 -4.43 -5.82 -9.24
CA TYR A 45 -3.78 -7.11 -9.42
C TYR A 45 -2.25 -7.00 -9.57
N LYS A 46 -1.74 -5.82 -9.86
CA LYS A 46 -0.30 -5.55 -9.91
C LYS A 46 0.32 -5.30 -8.54
N LEU A 47 -0.50 -4.94 -7.56
CA LEU A 47 -0.01 -4.50 -6.26
C LEU A 47 0.84 -5.54 -5.52
N PRO A 48 0.44 -6.84 -5.44
CA PRO A 48 1.29 -7.83 -4.76
C PRO A 48 2.68 -7.94 -5.36
N ASP A 49 2.79 -7.97 -6.69
CA ASP A 49 4.08 -8.07 -7.38
C ASP A 49 4.94 -6.83 -7.15
N TYR A 50 4.33 -5.64 -7.20
CA TYR A 50 5.04 -4.38 -6.95
C TYR A 50 5.57 -4.31 -5.53
N ILE A 51 4.79 -4.73 -4.55
CA ILE A 51 5.22 -4.77 -3.14
C ILE A 51 6.43 -5.69 -2.99
N GLU A 52 6.37 -6.90 -3.55
CA GLU A 52 7.49 -7.85 -3.47
C GLU A 52 8.74 -7.32 -4.20
N ASP A 53 8.57 -6.68 -5.35
CA ASP A 53 9.69 -6.09 -6.09
C ASP A 53 10.38 -4.99 -5.26
N ILE A 54 9.61 -4.13 -4.61
CA ILE A 54 10.16 -3.08 -3.75
C ILE A 54 10.93 -3.69 -2.58
N LEU A 55 10.35 -4.70 -1.92
CA LEU A 55 10.98 -5.35 -0.77
C LEU A 55 12.26 -6.08 -1.15
N LYS A 56 12.29 -6.73 -2.32
CA LYS A 56 13.48 -7.42 -2.81
C LYS A 56 14.61 -6.49 -3.19
N SER A 57 14.29 -5.28 -3.66
CA SER A 57 15.27 -4.28 -4.08
C SER A 57 15.80 -3.43 -2.93
N GLU A 58 15.22 -3.52 -1.74
CA GLU A 58 15.56 -2.69 -0.60
C GLU A 58 16.51 -3.42 0.34
N ASP A 59 17.67 -2.79 0.62
CA ASP A 59 18.69 -3.37 1.51
C ASP A 59 18.47 -3.02 2.99
N ASN A 60 17.62 -2.04 3.29
CA ASN A 60 17.40 -1.59 4.67
C ASN A 60 16.40 -2.53 5.37
N PRO A 61 16.86 -3.31 6.39
CA PRO A 61 15.98 -4.25 7.08
C PRO A 61 14.86 -3.58 7.86
N LEU A 62 15.05 -2.35 8.34
CA LEU A 62 13.99 -1.60 9.03
C LEU A 62 12.87 -1.22 8.07
N PHE A 63 13.21 -0.77 6.87
CA PHE A 63 12.23 -0.48 5.83
C PHE A 63 11.39 -1.72 5.52
N THR A 64 12.04 -2.84 5.26
CA THR A 64 11.36 -4.10 4.95
C THR A 64 10.45 -4.54 6.08
N TYR A 65 10.93 -4.48 7.32
CA TYR A 65 10.14 -4.83 8.50
C TYR A 65 8.89 -3.96 8.63
N ILE A 66 9.04 -2.65 8.52
CA ILE A 66 7.93 -1.70 8.62
C ILE A 66 6.84 -2.01 7.58
N ILE A 67 7.25 -2.23 6.34
CA ILE A 67 6.28 -2.49 5.27
C ILE A 67 5.60 -3.85 5.44
N ARG A 68 6.35 -4.89 5.79
CA ARG A 68 5.74 -6.21 6.04
C ARG A 68 4.74 -6.18 7.18
N GLU A 69 5.07 -5.52 8.27
CA GLU A 69 4.20 -5.48 9.44
C GLU A 69 2.98 -4.57 9.24
N SER A 70 3.17 -3.37 8.67
CA SER A 70 2.08 -2.41 8.54
C SER A 70 1.19 -2.63 7.33
N VAL A 71 1.74 -3.06 6.20
CA VAL A 71 0.98 -3.24 4.95
C VAL A 71 0.54 -4.70 4.78
N ILE A 72 1.46 -5.64 4.84
CA ILE A 72 1.15 -7.05 4.56
C ILE A 72 0.43 -7.71 5.74
N SER A 73 0.92 -7.53 6.96
CA SER A 73 0.32 -8.13 8.15
C SER A 73 -0.82 -7.32 8.75
N GLY A 74 -0.98 -6.06 8.32
CA GLY A 74 -2.10 -5.23 8.75
C GLY A 74 -2.01 -4.65 10.15
N LYS A 75 -0.82 -4.63 10.77
CA LYS A 75 -0.63 -3.95 12.05
C LYS A 75 -0.81 -2.45 11.88
N THR A 76 -1.36 -1.79 12.90
CA THR A 76 -1.48 -0.34 12.88
C THR A 76 -0.09 0.31 12.90
N ASP A 77 0.00 1.54 12.40
CA ASP A 77 1.24 2.30 12.46
C ASP A 77 1.71 2.49 13.90
N LYS A 78 0.78 2.73 14.82
CA LYS A 78 1.09 2.86 16.24
C LYS A 78 1.74 1.60 16.81
N GLN A 79 1.21 0.42 16.49
CA GLN A 79 1.76 -0.86 16.95
C GLN A 79 3.15 -1.09 16.35
N THR A 80 3.30 -0.88 15.05
CA THR A 80 4.58 -1.09 14.36
C THR A 80 5.64 -0.13 14.87
N LEU A 81 5.28 1.12 15.13
CA LEU A 81 6.20 2.15 15.64
C LEU A 81 6.78 1.76 17.01
N THR A 82 6.01 1.09 17.86
CA THR A 82 6.53 0.64 19.15
C THR A 82 7.56 -0.49 19.04
N GLU A 83 7.60 -1.19 17.91
CA GLU A 83 8.48 -2.35 17.68
C GLU A 83 9.81 -1.97 17.01
N VAL A 84 9.96 -0.75 16.54
CA VAL A 84 11.15 -0.31 15.80
C VAL A 84 11.89 0.80 16.54
N PRO A 85 13.25 0.83 16.46
CA PRO A 85 14.05 1.86 17.13
C PRO A 85 14.14 3.13 16.29
N LEU A 86 12.99 3.70 15.94
CA LEU A 86 12.91 4.89 15.09
C LEU A 86 12.01 5.94 15.72
N SER A 87 12.30 7.22 15.43
CA SER A 87 11.39 8.30 15.73
C SER A 87 10.14 8.19 14.83
N GLU A 88 9.06 8.81 15.26
CA GLU A 88 7.82 8.85 14.48
C GLU A 88 8.05 9.46 13.10
N SER A 89 8.80 10.56 13.02
CA SER A 89 9.09 11.20 11.72
C SER A 89 9.92 10.30 10.79
N SER A 90 10.87 9.55 11.32
CA SER A 90 11.64 8.58 10.52
C SER A 90 10.79 7.43 10.03
N TYR A 91 9.90 6.92 10.89
CA TYR A 91 8.95 5.87 10.53
C TYR A 91 8.08 6.29 9.34
N TYR A 92 7.44 7.46 9.42
CA TYR A 92 6.59 7.95 8.34
C TYR A 92 7.36 8.32 7.08
N ARG A 93 8.64 8.65 7.20
CA ARG A 93 9.52 8.84 6.03
C ARG A 93 9.68 7.53 5.25
N TYR A 94 9.85 6.40 5.94
CA TYR A 94 9.91 5.10 5.30
C TYR A 94 8.59 4.73 4.63
N LYS A 95 7.47 5.03 5.28
CA LYS A 95 6.14 4.79 4.70
C LYS A 95 5.93 5.60 3.42
N ARG A 96 6.32 6.88 3.42
CA ARG A 96 6.25 7.73 2.22
C ARG A 96 7.16 7.23 1.11
N LYS A 97 8.38 6.81 1.44
CA LYS A 97 9.32 6.23 0.47
C LYS A 97 8.70 5.01 -0.22
N PHE A 98 8.05 4.16 0.53
CA PHE A 98 7.35 3.00 -0.03
C PHE A 98 6.24 3.41 -1.00
N GLU A 99 5.38 4.34 -0.60
CA GLU A 99 4.32 4.85 -1.47
C GLU A 99 4.87 5.47 -2.75
N GLU A 100 5.94 6.25 -2.66
CA GLU A 100 6.59 6.86 -3.82
C GLU A 100 7.13 5.81 -4.79
N LYS A 101 7.72 4.73 -4.27
CA LYS A 101 8.18 3.62 -5.10
C LYS A 101 7.02 2.91 -5.80
N LEU A 102 5.90 2.73 -5.13
CA LEU A 102 4.70 2.18 -5.74
C LEU A 102 4.19 3.08 -6.88
N TYR A 103 4.12 4.39 -6.67
CA TYR A 103 3.69 5.33 -7.71
C TYR A 103 4.59 5.25 -8.94
N GLU A 104 5.91 5.15 -8.74
CA GLU A 104 6.85 5.03 -9.85
C GLU A 104 6.59 3.75 -10.68
N LEU A 105 6.29 2.64 -10.04
CA LEU A 105 5.95 1.40 -10.74
C LEU A 105 4.64 1.52 -11.52
N PHE A 106 3.62 2.10 -10.91
CA PHE A 106 2.34 2.33 -11.59
C PHE A 106 2.47 3.32 -12.74
N ILE A 107 3.29 4.36 -12.60
CA ILE A 107 3.59 5.32 -13.68
C ILE A 107 4.28 4.59 -14.83
N ALA A 108 5.28 3.76 -14.53
CA ALA A 108 6.04 3.02 -15.55
C ALA A 108 5.14 2.10 -16.37
N ASP A 109 4.12 1.51 -15.75
CA ASP A 109 3.18 0.61 -16.43
C ASP A 109 1.95 1.32 -17.01
N GLY A 110 1.89 2.67 -16.91
CA GLY A 110 0.87 3.47 -17.57
C GLY A 110 -0.48 3.56 -16.83
N TYR A 111 -0.57 3.14 -15.57
CA TYR A 111 -1.82 3.20 -14.81
C TYR A 111 -2.15 4.58 -14.27
N VAL A 112 -1.16 5.44 -14.16
CA VAL A 112 -1.30 6.82 -13.67
C VAL A 112 -0.21 7.68 -14.29
N THR A 113 -0.47 8.98 -14.46
CA THR A 113 0.55 9.90 -14.94
C THR A 113 1.21 10.60 -13.76
N ARG A 114 2.47 11.03 -13.98
CA ARG A 114 3.21 11.82 -13.00
C ARG A 114 2.48 13.13 -12.67
N GLU A 115 1.85 13.72 -13.66
CA GLU A 115 1.04 14.95 -13.49
C GLU A 115 -0.14 14.75 -12.55
N GLU A 116 -0.83 13.62 -12.66
CA GLU A 116 -1.97 13.28 -11.78
C GLU A 116 -1.51 13.16 -10.32
N ILE A 117 -0.35 12.55 -10.08
CA ILE A 117 0.22 12.45 -8.74
C ILE A 117 0.58 13.82 -8.19
N LEU A 118 1.20 14.68 -9.00
CA LEU A 118 1.57 16.05 -8.59
C LEU A 118 0.34 16.90 -8.28
N LYS A 119 -0.70 16.81 -9.09
CA LYS A 119 -1.97 17.52 -8.84
C LYS A 119 -2.57 17.11 -7.49
N ALA A 120 -2.57 15.83 -7.16
CA ALA A 120 -3.06 15.36 -5.88
C ALA A 120 -2.25 15.92 -4.71
N LYS A 121 -0.92 16.05 -4.85
CA LYS A 121 -0.06 16.64 -3.83
C LYS A 121 -0.32 18.14 -3.64
N ILE A 122 -0.62 18.86 -4.70
CA ILE A 122 -0.90 20.30 -4.65
C ILE A 122 -2.29 20.56 -4.04
N ALA A 123 -3.27 19.71 -4.35
CA ALA A 123 -4.63 19.83 -3.85
C ALA A 123 -4.76 19.46 -2.36
N ASP A 124 -3.84 18.66 -1.84
CA ASP A 124 -3.76 18.29 -0.43
C ASP A 124 -3.07 19.40 0.40
#